data_523d33dbaed3d4cc8515b854881530ef
#
_entry.id   523d33dbaed3d4cc8515b854881530ef
#
_cell.length_a   1.000
_cell.length_b   1.000
_cell.length_c   1.000
_cell.angle_alpha   90.00
_cell.angle_beta   90.00
_cell.angle_gamma   90.00
#
_symmetry.space_group_name_H-M   'P 1'
#
loop_
_entity.id
_entity.type
_entity.pdbx_description
1 polymer ?
#
loop_
_entity_poly.entity_id
_entity_poly.type
_entity_poly.pdbx_seq_one_letter_code
_entity_poly.pdbx_strand_id
1 'polypeptide(L)'
;YGNVFVGQISMGANPLHALKTIRAAESYRGTSIIIAFSHCIGWGIDMATAMGLQKEAVACGYWPLYSYDPRNEEQPFQLASRKPAGSFKDFALKEARFNMLVRSKPQEAERLLALGQIDIDSRWQLYEQLASVKRGPAAAGGDGNGAGKAQTTKEVEA
;
A
#
# COMPACT_ATOMS: atom_id res chain seq x y z
N TYR A 1 -1.29 13.15 0.77
CA TYR A 1 -1.35 14.28 1.71
C TYR A 1 0.01 14.66 2.30
N GLY A 2 1.00 13.75 2.27
CA GLY A 2 2.37 14.03 2.73
C GLY A 2 2.59 13.97 4.24
N ASN A 3 1.55 13.94 5.04
CA ASN A 3 1.57 13.93 6.51
C ASN A 3 0.85 12.70 7.13
N VAL A 4 0.59 11.65 6.34
CA VAL A 4 -0.03 10.41 6.79
C VAL A 4 0.98 9.28 6.67
N PHE A 5 1.19 8.51 7.73
CA PHE A 5 1.94 7.27 7.64
C PHE A 5 1.10 6.20 6.95
N VAL A 6 1.65 5.51 5.97
CA VAL A 6 0.96 4.41 5.27
C VAL A 6 1.85 3.19 5.25
N GLY A 7 1.29 2.02 5.59
CA GLY A 7 1.98 0.75 5.47
C GLY A 7 1.12 -0.30 4.78
N GLN A 8 1.65 -0.95 3.74
CA GLN A 8 1.02 -2.11 3.11
C GLN A 8 1.77 -3.37 3.52
N ILE A 9 1.09 -4.26 4.23
CA ILE A 9 1.70 -5.42 4.90
C ILE A 9 1.03 -6.75 4.52
N SER A 10 1.76 -7.84 4.74
CA SER A 10 1.24 -9.21 4.70
C SER A 10 1.97 -10.06 5.72
N MET A 11 1.25 -10.56 6.73
CA MET A 11 1.82 -11.40 7.80
C MET A 11 2.36 -12.72 7.26
N GLY A 12 1.66 -13.35 6.32
CA GLY A 12 2.08 -14.62 5.74
C GLY A 12 3.28 -14.50 4.81
N ALA A 13 3.50 -13.32 4.22
CA ALA A 13 4.62 -13.10 3.32
C ALA A 13 5.88 -12.65 4.05
N ASN A 14 5.75 -11.68 4.97
CA ASN A 14 6.87 -11.12 5.70
C ASN A 14 6.42 -10.60 7.09
N PRO A 15 6.38 -11.46 8.11
CA PRO A 15 5.96 -11.07 9.45
C PRO A 15 6.87 -10.03 10.08
N LEU A 16 8.17 -10.05 9.78
CA LEU A 16 9.11 -9.06 10.31
C LEU A 16 8.86 -7.66 9.73
N HIS A 17 8.57 -7.56 8.42
CA HIS A 17 8.17 -6.31 7.81
C HIS A 17 6.86 -5.80 8.41
N ALA A 18 5.86 -6.68 8.57
CA ALA A 18 4.58 -6.32 9.17
C ALA A 18 4.77 -5.75 10.58
N LEU A 19 5.55 -6.44 11.44
CA LEU A 19 5.84 -5.97 12.80
C LEU A 19 6.56 -4.60 12.82
N LYS A 20 7.60 -4.44 11.98
CA LYS A 20 8.34 -3.17 11.89
C LYS A 20 7.44 -2.03 11.45
N THR A 21 6.59 -2.27 10.44
CA THR A 21 5.67 -1.28 9.89
C THR A 21 4.61 -0.86 10.92
N ILE A 22 4.03 -1.81 11.66
CA ILE A 22 3.04 -1.52 12.72
C ILE A 22 3.70 -0.69 13.83
N ARG A 23 4.89 -1.06 14.30
CA ARG A 23 5.62 -0.29 15.33
C ARG A 23 6.00 1.11 14.85
N ALA A 24 6.37 1.26 13.58
CA ALA A 24 6.64 2.58 13.00
C ALA A 24 5.38 3.44 12.94
N ALA A 25 4.24 2.85 12.55
CA ALA A 25 2.95 3.52 12.54
C ALA A 25 2.50 3.96 13.95
N GLU A 26 2.69 3.09 14.96
CA GLU A 26 2.38 3.39 16.36
C GLU A 26 3.23 4.55 16.91
N SER A 27 4.50 4.61 16.55
CA SER A 27 5.43 5.67 16.97
C SER A 27 5.20 7.02 16.25
N TYR A 28 4.41 7.04 15.19
CA TYR A 28 4.09 8.25 14.44
C TYR A 28 2.97 9.03 15.14
N ARG A 29 3.20 10.32 15.43
CA ARG A 29 2.23 11.17 16.15
C ARG A 29 1.10 11.74 15.29
N GLY A 30 1.05 11.39 14.01
CA GLY A 30 -0.01 11.79 13.09
C GLY A 30 -0.96 10.64 12.76
N THR A 31 -1.75 10.81 11.71
CA THR A 31 -2.61 9.76 11.19
C THR A 31 -1.81 8.64 10.57
N SER A 32 -2.11 7.40 10.93
CA SER A 32 -1.48 6.20 10.38
C SER A 32 -2.52 5.27 9.76
N ILE A 33 -2.22 4.74 8.59
CA ILE A 33 -3.06 3.76 7.86
C ILE A 33 -2.24 2.51 7.61
N ILE A 34 -2.74 1.36 8.06
CA ILE A 34 -2.17 0.05 7.75
C ILE A 34 -3.13 -0.71 6.83
N ILE A 35 -2.65 -1.10 5.67
CA ILE A 35 -3.37 -1.89 4.68
C ILE A 35 -2.82 -3.31 4.75
N ALA A 36 -3.57 -4.22 5.38
CA ALA A 36 -3.14 -5.60 5.59
C ALA A 36 -3.81 -6.55 4.60
N PHE A 37 -3.03 -7.44 3.98
CA PHE A 37 -3.58 -8.52 3.20
C PHE A 37 -4.24 -9.53 4.15
N SER A 38 -5.53 -9.72 3.98
CA SER A 38 -6.31 -10.73 4.71
C SER A 38 -6.86 -11.74 3.72
N HIS A 39 -6.49 -13.00 3.89
CA HIS A 39 -7.13 -14.09 3.16
C HIS A 39 -8.56 -14.33 3.68
N CYS A 40 -9.43 -14.85 2.82
CA CYS A 40 -10.84 -15.05 3.14
C CYS A 40 -11.31 -16.40 2.64
N ILE A 41 -12.04 -17.15 3.48
CA ILE A 41 -12.68 -18.41 3.10
C ILE A 41 -13.69 -18.21 1.94
N GLY A 42 -14.31 -17.02 1.86
CA GLY A 42 -15.22 -16.65 0.76
C GLY A 42 -14.55 -16.60 -0.62
N TRP A 43 -13.21 -16.60 -0.69
CA TRP A 43 -12.46 -16.71 -1.95
C TRP A 43 -12.34 -18.16 -2.43
N GLY A 44 -12.81 -19.11 -1.62
CA GLY A 44 -12.76 -20.54 -1.93
C GLY A 44 -11.33 -21.07 -1.92
N ILE A 45 -10.59 -20.76 -0.86
CA ILE A 45 -9.24 -21.24 -0.61
C ILE A 45 -9.24 -22.31 0.47
N ASP A 46 -8.23 -23.16 0.47
CA ASP A 46 -7.91 -23.99 1.62
C ASP A 46 -7.24 -23.11 2.70
N MET A 47 -7.92 -22.97 3.83
CA MET A 47 -7.44 -22.14 4.94
C MET A 47 -6.13 -22.65 5.57
N ALA A 48 -5.83 -23.94 5.43
CA ALA A 48 -4.55 -24.50 5.88
C ALA A 48 -3.36 -23.95 5.08
N THR A 49 -3.59 -23.56 3.83
CA THR A 49 -2.56 -22.99 2.93
C THR A 49 -2.56 -21.46 2.88
N ALA A 50 -3.47 -20.80 3.60
CA ALA A 50 -3.73 -19.37 3.49
C ALA A 50 -2.51 -18.48 3.69
N MET A 51 -1.61 -18.81 4.62
CA MET A 51 -0.37 -18.07 4.83
C MET A 51 0.61 -18.24 3.65
N GLY A 52 0.62 -19.42 3.03
CA GLY A 52 1.37 -19.66 1.78
C GLY A 52 0.85 -18.84 0.62
N LEU A 53 -0.49 -18.74 0.47
CA LEU A 53 -1.11 -17.89 -0.55
C LEU A 53 -0.76 -16.40 -0.38
N GLN A 54 -0.68 -15.90 0.85
CA GLN A 54 -0.20 -14.54 1.11
C GLN A 54 1.23 -14.34 0.60
N LYS A 55 2.10 -15.32 0.83
CA LYS A 55 3.48 -15.28 0.35
C LYS A 55 3.54 -15.26 -1.19
N GLU A 56 2.71 -16.07 -1.84
CA GLU A 56 2.63 -16.11 -3.30
C GLU A 56 2.06 -14.82 -3.89
N ALA A 57 1.05 -14.22 -3.27
CA ALA A 57 0.50 -12.94 -3.67
C ALA A 57 1.57 -11.83 -3.69
N VAL A 58 2.47 -11.85 -2.72
CA VAL A 58 3.61 -10.91 -2.67
C VAL A 58 4.67 -11.28 -3.71
N ALA A 59 4.98 -12.56 -3.87
CA ALA A 59 6.00 -13.03 -4.79
C ALA A 59 5.66 -12.75 -6.25
N CYS A 60 4.38 -12.83 -6.65
CA CYS A 60 3.94 -12.53 -8.01
C CYS A 60 3.65 -11.02 -8.25
N GLY A 61 3.83 -10.16 -7.24
CA GLY A 61 3.60 -8.71 -7.36
C GLY A 61 2.13 -8.29 -7.23
N TYR A 62 1.21 -9.23 -7.01
CA TYR A 62 -0.20 -8.90 -6.79
C TYR A 62 -0.40 -8.02 -5.55
N TRP A 63 0.39 -8.27 -4.48
CA TRP A 63 0.36 -7.52 -3.23
C TRP A 63 1.77 -7.05 -2.83
N PRO A 64 2.27 -5.94 -3.36
CA PRO A 64 3.58 -5.42 -2.97
C PRO A 64 3.57 -4.91 -1.52
N LEU A 65 4.70 -5.06 -0.84
CA LEU A 65 4.89 -4.54 0.52
C LEU A 65 5.64 -3.21 0.44
N TYR A 66 5.13 -2.20 1.11
CA TYR A 66 5.77 -0.88 1.18
C TYR A 66 5.39 -0.13 2.45
N SER A 67 6.13 0.91 2.74
CA SER A 67 5.75 1.91 3.73
C SER A 67 6.01 3.32 3.20
N TYR A 68 5.20 4.25 3.66
CA TYR A 68 5.41 5.69 3.49
C TYR A 68 5.48 6.31 4.88
N ASP A 69 6.65 6.81 5.24
CA ASP A 69 6.89 7.46 6.53
C ASP A 69 7.19 8.95 6.31
N PRO A 70 6.27 9.86 6.69
CA PRO A 70 6.45 11.30 6.51
C PRO A 70 7.68 11.86 7.24
N ARG A 71 8.19 11.18 8.26
CA ARG A 71 9.39 11.59 9.02
C ARG A 71 10.68 11.46 8.22
N ASN A 72 10.69 10.59 7.22
CA ASN A 72 11.79 10.51 6.28
C ASN A 72 11.57 11.55 5.17
N GLU A 73 12.09 12.75 5.39
CA GLU A 73 11.88 13.88 4.48
C GLU A 73 12.50 13.65 3.10
N GLU A 74 13.64 12.95 3.04
CA GLU A 74 14.35 12.73 1.79
C GLU A 74 13.70 11.62 0.95
N GLN A 75 13.33 10.48 1.57
CA GLN A 75 12.80 9.31 0.87
C GLN A 75 11.67 8.65 1.67
N PRO A 76 10.48 9.27 1.72
CA PRO A 76 9.37 8.78 2.55
C PRO A 76 8.79 7.46 2.09
N PHE A 77 8.80 7.17 0.80
CA PHE A 77 8.31 5.91 0.24
C PHE A 77 9.43 4.86 0.17
N GLN A 78 9.18 3.71 0.80
CA GLN A 78 10.11 2.58 0.82
C GLN A 78 9.41 1.31 0.33
N LEU A 79 9.86 0.78 -0.81
CA LEU A 79 9.41 -0.48 -1.36
C LEU A 79 10.15 -1.64 -0.67
N ALA A 80 9.40 -2.45 0.11
CA ALA A 80 9.96 -3.56 0.88
C ALA A 80 9.92 -4.91 0.15
N SER A 81 9.07 -5.02 -0.89
CA SER A 81 9.02 -6.20 -1.74
C SER A 81 10.23 -6.26 -2.68
N ARG A 82 10.65 -7.48 -2.98
CA ARG A 82 11.58 -7.74 -4.09
C ARG A 82 10.82 -7.70 -5.41
N LYS A 83 11.55 -7.55 -6.51
CA LYS A 83 10.99 -7.64 -7.87
C LYS A 83 10.17 -8.93 -8.02
N PRO A 84 8.96 -8.87 -8.58
CA PRO A 84 8.12 -10.03 -8.78
C PRO A 84 8.84 -11.13 -9.56
N ALA A 85 8.71 -12.37 -9.11
CA ALA A 85 9.33 -13.54 -9.71
C ALA A 85 8.34 -14.69 -9.97
N GLY A 86 7.07 -14.50 -9.63
CA GLY A 86 6.00 -15.48 -9.80
C GLY A 86 5.03 -15.10 -10.91
N SER A 87 4.18 -16.05 -11.29
CA SER A 87 3.08 -15.84 -12.22
C SER A 87 1.81 -15.45 -11.46
N PHE A 88 1.19 -14.34 -11.86
CA PHE A 88 -0.13 -13.97 -11.34
C PHE A 88 -1.17 -15.05 -11.64
N LYS A 89 -1.13 -15.66 -12.82
CA LYS A 89 -2.03 -16.75 -13.21
C LYS A 89 -1.96 -17.93 -12.24
N ASP A 90 -0.75 -18.36 -11.88
CA ASP A 90 -0.57 -19.52 -10.99
C ASP A 90 -1.08 -19.23 -9.57
N PHE A 91 -0.90 -18.01 -9.08
CA PHE A 91 -1.48 -17.55 -7.82
C PHE A 91 -3.01 -17.50 -7.92
N ALA A 92 -3.55 -16.81 -8.93
CA ALA A 92 -4.99 -16.57 -9.08
C ALA A 92 -5.79 -17.89 -9.20
N LEU A 93 -5.26 -18.89 -9.90
CA LEU A 93 -5.94 -20.17 -10.08
C LEU A 93 -6.06 -21.02 -8.79
N LYS A 94 -5.39 -20.66 -7.72
CA LYS A 94 -5.55 -21.28 -6.40
C LYS A 94 -6.77 -20.78 -5.64
N GLU A 95 -7.38 -19.70 -6.10
CA GLU A 95 -8.60 -19.14 -5.52
C GLU A 95 -9.82 -19.46 -6.38
N ALA A 96 -10.86 -20.06 -5.78
CA ALA A 96 -12.05 -20.47 -6.52
C ALA A 96 -12.76 -19.30 -7.22
N ARG A 97 -12.67 -18.09 -6.65
CA ARG A 97 -13.25 -16.88 -7.27
C ARG A 97 -12.73 -16.62 -8.70
N PHE A 98 -11.46 -16.94 -8.98
CA PHE A 98 -10.90 -16.83 -10.33
C PHE A 98 -11.16 -18.11 -11.15
N ASN A 99 -11.06 -19.28 -10.52
CA ASN A 99 -11.28 -20.56 -11.18
C ASN A 99 -12.69 -20.74 -11.70
N MET A 100 -13.68 -20.15 -11.07
CA MET A 100 -15.08 -20.19 -11.58
C MET A 100 -15.19 -19.56 -12.96
N LEU A 101 -14.48 -18.47 -13.23
CA LEU A 101 -14.47 -17.84 -14.53
C LEU A 101 -13.76 -18.73 -15.58
N VAL A 102 -12.68 -19.38 -15.22
CA VAL A 102 -11.98 -20.33 -16.10
C VAL A 102 -12.87 -21.46 -16.54
N ARG A 103 -13.73 -21.97 -15.65
CA ARG A 103 -14.68 -23.04 -15.98
C ARG A 103 -15.87 -22.57 -16.81
N SER A 104 -16.39 -21.36 -16.55
CA SER A 104 -17.60 -20.85 -17.20
C SER A 104 -17.32 -20.14 -18.52
N LYS A 105 -16.18 -19.41 -18.61
CA LYS A 105 -15.79 -18.59 -19.77
C LYS A 105 -14.28 -18.61 -19.96
N PRO A 106 -13.69 -19.73 -20.45
CA PRO A 106 -12.24 -19.93 -20.48
C PRO A 106 -11.48 -18.88 -21.30
N GLN A 107 -11.98 -18.50 -22.46
CA GLN A 107 -11.32 -17.48 -23.31
C GLN A 107 -11.29 -16.11 -22.62
N GLU A 108 -12.40 -15.71 -21.99
CA GLU A 108 -12.46 -14.44 -21.27
C GLU A 108 -11.57 -14.47 -20.01
N ALA A 109 -11.51 -15.60 -19.30
CA ALA A 109 -10.62 -15.79 -18.18
C ALA A 109 -9.14 -15.63 -18.58
N GLU A 110 -8.74 -16.23 -19.69
CA GLU A 110 -7.37 -16.12 -20.19
C GLU A 110 -7.03 -14.67 -20.56
N ARG A 111 -7.93 -13.98 -21.24
CA ARG A 111 -7.77 -12.55 -21.56
C ARG A 111 -7.63 -11.69 -20.31
N LEU A 112 -8.46 -11.91 -19.29
CA LEU A 112 -8.44 -11.13 -18.06
C LEU A 112 -7.21 -11.44 -17.19
N LEU A 113 -6.75 -12.70 -17.15
CA LEU A 113 -5.52 -13.06 -16.44
C LEU A 113 -4.30 -12.42 -17.10
N ALA A 114 -4.26 -12.35 -18.44
CA ALA A 114 -3.19 -11.65 -19.15
C ALA A 114 -3.20 -10.14 -18.87
N LEU A 115 -4.37 -9.50 -18.89
CA LEU A 115 -4.51 -8.09 -18.51
C LEU A 115 -4.13 -7.83 -17.06
N GLY A 116 -4.48 -8.73 -16.15
CA GLY A 116 -4.08 -8.65 -14.75
C GLY A 116 -2.56 -8.70 -14.55
N GLN A 117 -1.85 -9.51 -15.34
CA GLN A 117 -0.39 -9.54 -15.31
C GLN A 117 0.19 -8.21 -15.81
N ILE A 118 -0.32 -7.66 -16.90
CA ILE A 118 0.11 -6.36 -17.43
C ILE A 118 -0.10 -5.24 -16.40
N ASP A 119 -1.25 -5.25 -15.71
CA ASP A 119 -1.54 -4.27 -14.65
C ASP A 119 -0.55 -4.40 -13.46
N ILE A 120 -0.23 -5.62 -13.05
CA ILE A 120 0.75 -5.89 -12.00
C ILE A 120 2.13 -5.37 -12.40
N ASP A 121 2.57 -5.64 -13.62
CA ASP A 121 3.88 -5.22 -14.12
C ASP A 121 3.96 -3.69 -14.20
N SER A 122 2.92 -3.05 -14.70
CA SER A 122 2.80 -1.59 -14.80
C SER A 122 2.82 -0.93 -13.41
N ARG A 123 2.05 -1.49 -12.47
CA ARG A 123 2.00 -1.01 -11.08
C ARG A 123 3.32 -1.22 -10.37
N TRP A 124 4.02 -2.33 -10.62
CA TRP A 124 5.36 -2.56 -10.09
C TRP A 124 6.35 -1.48 -10.55
N GLN A 125 6.36 -1.15 -11.84
CA GLN A 125 7.19 -0.07 -12.38
C GLN A 125 6.90 1.27 -11.69
N LEU A 126 5.63 1.59 -11.44
CA LEU A 126 5.25 2.79 -10.71
C LEU A 126 5.83 2.79 -9.28
N TYR A 127 5.77 1.67 -8.55
CA TYR A 127 6.34 1.59 -7.21
C TYR A 127 7.87 1.67 -7.19
N GLU A 128 8.55 1.12 -8.19
CA GLU A 128 10.00 1.30 -8.35
C GLU A 128 10.35 2.78 -8.59
N GLN A 129 9.58 3.46 -9.44
CA GLN A 129 9.76 4.90 -9.68
C GLN A 129 9.50 5.71 -8.39
N LEU A 130 8.41 5.45 -7.68
CA LEU A 130 8.12 6.12 -6.40
C LEU A 130 9.22 5.89 -5.36
N ALA A 131 9.80 4.68 -5.31
CA ALA A 131 10.92 4.37 -4.43
C ALA A 131 12.21 5.07 -4.82
N SER A 132 12.35 5.50 -6.07
CA SER A 132 13.52 6.25 -6.55
C SER A 132 13.40 7.77 -6.37
N VAL A 133 12.18 8.27 -6.14
CA VAL A 133 11.92 9.71 -5.97
C VAL A 133 12.51 10.19 -4.65
N LYS A 134 13.45 11.13 -4.74
CA LYS A 134 13.94 11.90 -3.60
C LYS A 134 13.20 13.20 -3.50
N ARG A 135 12.71 13.55 -2.34
CA ARG A 135 12.18 14.88 -2.08
C ARG A 135 13.33 15.87 -1.94
N GLY A 136 13.20 17.03 -2.55
CA GLY A 136 14.06 18.17 -2.22
C GLY A 136 13.78 18.64 -0.77
N PRO A 137 14.66 19.47 -0.19
CA PRO A 137 14.42 20.04 1.12
C PRO A 137 13.02 20.68 1.13
N ALA A 138 12.22 20.35 2.14
CA ALA A 138 10.92 20.96 2.32
C ALA A 138 11.11 22.48 2.33
N ALA A 139 10.44 23.20 1.44
CA ALA A 139 10.37 24.63 1.56
C ALA A 139 9.87 24.92 2.97
N ALA A 140 10.65 25.69 3.74
CA ALA A 140 10.33 26.01 5.13
C ALA A 140 8.90 26.52 5.16
N GLY A 141 7.98 25.68 5.67
CA GLY A 141 6.57 25.99 5.76
C GLY A 141 6.43 27.24 6.59
N GLY A 142 5.88 28.30 5.99
CA GLY A 142 5.55 29.51 6.70
C GLY A 142 4.68 29.14 7.90
N ASP A 143 5.13 29.52 9.08
CA ASP A 143 4.38 29.42 10.32
C ASP A 143 3.05 30.15 10.16
N GLY A 144 2.02 29.42 9.81
CA GLY A 144 0.64 29.90 9.78
C GLY A 144 0.07 30.08 11.17
N ASN A 145 0.79 30.81 12.04
CA ASN A 145 0.26 31.24 13.34
C ASN A 145 -0.40 32.61 13.18
N GLY A 146 -1.54 32.62 12.48
CA GLY A 146 -2.45 33.75 12.43
C GLY A 146 -3.20 33.89 13.75
N ALA A 147 -2.50 34.38 14.79
CA ALA A 147 -3.19 34.90 15.97
C ALA A 147 -4.03 36.10 15.57
N GLY A 148 -5.34 35.92 15.48
CA GLY A 148 -6.30 36.98 15.27
C GLY A 148 -6.17 38.05 16.35
N LYS A 149 -5.62 39.20 16.01
CA LYS A 149 -5.71 40.39 16.84
C LYS A 149 -7.16 40.88 16.80
N ALA A 150 -7.86 40.73 17.95
CA ALA A 150 -9.13 41.37 18.19
C ALA A 150 -8.94 42.91 18.07
N GLN A 151 -9.57 43.49 17.06
CA GLN A 151 -9.69 44.94 16.99
C GLN A 151 -10.78 45.41 17.98
N THR A 152 -10.31 46.06 19.02
CA THR A 152 -11.16 46.79 19.97
C THR A 152 -11.72 48.04 19.26
N THR A 153 -12.99 48.02 18.94
CA THR A 153 -13.72 49.20 18.49
C THR A 153 -13.80 50.19 19.65
N LYS A 154 -13.18 51.33 19.54
CA LYS A 154 -13.39 52.49 20.42
C LYS A 154 -14.73 53.11 20.02
N GLU A 155 -15.66 53.14 20.97
CA GLU A 155 -16.82 54.00 20.94
C GLU A 155 -16.35 55.46 20.92
N VAL A 156 -16.91 56.26 20.01
CA VAL A 156 -16.80 57.73 20.00
C VAL A 156 -18.15 58.25 20.45
N GLU A 157 -18.18 58.77 21.67
CA GLU A 157 -19.23 59.72 22.14
C GLU A 157 -19.04 61.09 21.48
N ALA A 158 -20.11 61.58 20.91
CA ALA A 158 -20.51 62.99 20.89
C ALA A 158 -21.91 63.12 20.25
#